data_f109aa0a7778f55e45d28456c4d7a5c6
#
_entry.id   f109aa0a7778f55e45d28456c4d7a5c6
#
_cell.length_a   1.000
_cell.length_b   1.000
_cell.length_c   1.000
_cell.angle_alpha   90.00
_cell.angle_beta   90.00
_cell.angle_gamma   90.00
#
_symmetry.space_group_name_H-M   'P 1'
#
loop_
_entity.id
_entity.type
_entity.pdbx_description
1 polymer ?
#
loop_
_entity_poly.entity_id
_entity_poly.type
_entity_poly.pdbx_seq_one_letter_code
_entity_poly.pdbx_strand_id
1 'polypeptide(L)'
;MSPLSARSPRETVAFSAQRFPDHEALHIPLQACADFSPQPVSLTYRELDRAINEVTTLWQGTGIAGRVALVCENRAEFLIHWLALNALGLSVIPINHEMPDQEIPYYLEHGEAVAVCTLAKHLERFTDICSSNELDIPVVSCDSISSLNLGKPIEQPAPDPDAECALLYTSGSTGKPKGCILSNDYFLEQGHWYRAQGGHIELRDGRERLLTPLPLSHMNAMSVSTMAMFSTGGCLIQLDRFHPATWWQSVRESEATALHYLGVLPAILLALPESDGDDFSGQIRFGFGAGVNPAHHERFERRFGFPLVEAWAMTECGAGGAIIASHEPRHVGTCCFGRPGKPIEWQLVDENKKPVAKGMPGELRVRARGPNPKKGYFSGYLKNPEATEEAWLGGWLNTGDVVQELPDGNLIFVDRRKNIIRRSGENISALEVEAAVSDHQDIQMAVATAVPDELRGDEVALCVILKADTVDPKTTAESIQAHVLEKLAYFKAPAWVIFSSSLPVTASNKPKRADVKTLALKAIEEEGAIDLRHLKKRTKSV
;
A
#
# COMPACT_ATOMS: atom_id res chain seq x y z
N MET A 1 -13.20 -19.74 22.08
CA MET A 1 -12.10 -18.78 22.28
C MET A 1 -12.38 -17.51 21.47
N SER A 2 -11.74 -16.39 21.77
CA SER A 2 -11.95 -15.13 21.03
C SER A 2 -10.91 -15.00 19.91
N PRO A 3 -11.25 -14.50 18.72
CA PRO A 3 -10.25 -14.16 17.69
C PRO A 3 -9.12 -13.26 18.20
N LEU A 4 -9.39 -12.46 19.24
CA LEU A 4 -8.38 -11.59 19.88
C LEU A 4 -7.40 -12.34 20.81
N SER A 5 -7.63 -13.61 21.12
CA SER A 5 -6.70 -14.45 21.89
C SER A 5 -5.85 -15.36 20.99
N ALA A 6 -5.95 -15.20 19.69
CA ALA A 6 -5.17 -15.94 18.71
C ALA A 6 -3.67 -15.60 18.84
N ARG A 7 -2.82 -16.58 18.55
CA ARG A 7 -1.35 -16.46 18.55
C ARG A 7 -0.77 -16.53 17.13
N SER A 8 -1.62 -16.73 16.13
CA SER A 8 -1.26 -16.67 14.71
C SER A 8 -2.47 -16.26 13.85
N PRO A 9 -2.27 -15.75 12.62
CA PRO A 9 -3.35 -15.51 11.67
C PRO A 9 -4.23 -16.75 11.41
N ARG A 10 -3.64 -17.92 11.37
CA ARG A 10 -4.38 -19.19 11.23
C ARG A 10 -5.35 -19.43 12.39
N GLU A 11 -4.92 -19.19 13.64
CA GLU A 11 -5.82 -19.31 14.80
C GLU A 11 -6.94 -18.28 14.78
N THR A 12 -6.71 -17.08 14.26
CA THR A 12 -7.76 -16.07 14.11
C THR A 12 -8.91 -16.61 13.26
N VAL A 13 -8.60 -17.28 12.14
CA VAL A 13 -9.63 -17.92 11.29
C VAL A 13 -10.31 -19.07 12.03
N ALA A 14 -9.57 -19.94 12.72
CA ALA A 14 -10.14 -21.05 13.46
C ALA A 14 -11.12 -20.58 14.54
N PHE A 15 -10.78 -19.52 15.28
CA PHE A 15 -11.66 -18.95 16.31
C PHE A 15 -12.88 -18.27 15.70
N SER A 16 -12.72 -17.60 14.55
CA SER A 16 -13.84 -17.02 13.83
C SER A 16 -14.76 -18.08 13.24
N ALA A 17 -14.22 -19.21 12.75
CA ALA A 17 -15.02 -20.35 12.29
C ALA A 17 -15.83 -21.00 13.42
N GLN A 18 -15.32 -20.99 14.65
CA GLN A 18 -16.09 -21.45 15.82
C GLN A 18 -17.22 -20.49 16.21
N ARG A 19 -16.98 -19.16 16.07
CA ARG A 19 -17.93 -18.13 16.50
C ARG A 19 -18.96 -17.78 15.42
N PHE A 20 -18.54 -17.78 14.16
CA PHE A 20 -19.31 -17.33 13.01
C PHE A 20 -19.27 -18.35 11.85
N PRO A 21 -19.54 -19.65 12.08
CA PRO A 21 -19.27 -20.72 11.12
C PRO A 21 -19.93 -20.50 9.76
N ASP A 22 -21.14 -19.96 9.74
CA ASP A 22 -21.98 -19.83 8.56
C ASP A 22 -21.93 -18.40 7.95
N HIS A 23 -21.16 -17.48 8.56
CA HIS A 23 -20.89 -16.18 7.95
C HIS A 23 -19.92 -16.33 6.78
N GLU A 24 -20.13 -15.55 5.76
CA GLU A 24 -19.21 -15.45 4.62
C GLU A 24 -17.90 -14.83 5.08
N ALA A 25 -16.78 -15.53 4.89
CA ALA A 25 -15.44 -15.06 5.24
C ALA A 25 -14.74 -14.40 4.05
N LEU A 26 -14.97 -14.95 2.86
CA LEU A 26 -14.39 -14.49 1.60
C LEU A 26 -15.46 -14.45 0.52
N HIS A 27 -15.49 -13.37 -0.26
CA HIS A 27 -16.29 -13.22 -1.45
C HIS A 27 -15.45 -12.67 -2.60
N ILE A 28 -15.51 -13.30 -3.77
CA ILE A 28 -14.92 -12.80 -5.01
C ILE A 28 -16.07 -12.63 -6.02
N PRO A 29 -16.48 -11.40 -6.34
CA PRO A 29 -17.61 -11.16 -7.24
C PRO A 29 -17.29 -11.62 -8.65
N LEU A 30 -18.34 -11.88 -9.44
CA LEU A 30 -18.19 -12.43 -10.79
C LEU A 30 -17.25 -11.59 -11.67
N GLN A 31 -17.29 -10.26 -11.54
CA GLN A 31 -16.41 -9.34 -12.29
C GLN A 31 -14.92 -9.58 -12.05
N ALA A 32 -14.58 -10.16 -10.90
CA ALA A 32 -13.21 -10.45 -10.49
C ALA A 32 -12.81 -11.93 -10.62
N CYS A 33 -13.75 -12.82 -10.97
CA CYS A 33 -13.45 -14.26 -11.09
C CYS A 33 -13.91 -14.88 -12.42
N ALA A 34 -14.44 -14.11 -13.35
CA ALA A 34 -15.01 -14.61 -14.62
C ALA A 34 -14.00 -15.40 -15.48
N ASP A 35 -12.70 -15.20 -15.30
CA ASP A 35 -11.64 -15.94 -16.01
C ASP A 35 -11.44 -17.37 -15.49
N PHE A 36 -11.95 -17.70 -14.28
CA PHE A 36 -11.75 -19.01 -13.65
C PHE A 36 -13.00 -19.60 -12.99
N SER A 37 -14.06 -18.83 -12.82
CA SER A 37 -15.33 -19.30 -12.26
C SER A 37 -16.51 -18.69 -13.00
N PRO A 38 -17.54 -19.49 -13.38
CA PRO A 38 -18.75 -18.97 -14.02
C PRO A 38 -19.72 -18.33 -13.00
N GLN A 39 -19.41 -18.34 -11.73
CA GLN A 39 -20.20 -17.82 -10.62
C GLN A 39 -19.30 -17.10 -9.63
N PRO A 40 -19.79 -16.13 -8.84
CA PRO A 40 -19.03 -15.59 -7.72
C PRO A 40 -18.48 -16.70 -6.83
N VAL A 41 -17.25 -16.51 -6.33
CA VAL A 41 -16.65 -17.44 -5.36
C VAL A 41 -16.97 -16.94 -3.96
N SER A 42 -17.57 -17.80 -3.15
CA SER A 42 -17.93 -17.50 -1.76
C SER A 42 -17.49 -18.64 -0.86
N LEU A 43 -16.87 -18.29 0.27
CA LEU A 43 -16.51 -19.24 1.31
C LEU A 43 -17.00 -18.74 2.67
N THR A 44 -17.77 -19.57 3.38
CA THR A 44 -18.07 -19.35 4.79
C THR A 44 -16.82 -19.57 5.64
N TYR A 45 -16.81 -19.09 6.88
CA TYR A 45 -15.69 -19.37 7.80
C TYR A 45 -15.47 -20.88 8.02
N ARG A 46 -16.52 -21.67 8.06
CA ARG A 46 -16.45 -23.14 8.15
C ARG A 46 -15.77 -23.76 6.93
N GLU A 47 -16.13 -23.30 5.73
CA GLU A 47 -15.55 -23.79 4.48
C GLU A 47 -14.10 -23.37 4.32
N LEU A 48 -13.79 -22.11 4.64
CA LEU A 48 -12.42 -21.59 4.63
C LEU A 48 -11.54 -22.35 5.63
N ASP A 49 -11.99 -22.56 6.87
CA ASP A 49 -11.26 -23.32 7.89
C ASP A 49 -11.00 -24.76 7.44
N ARG A 50 -12.00 -25.42 6.84
CA ARG A 50 -11.84 -26.76 6.27
C ARG A 50 -10.83 -26.80 5.14
N ALA A 51 -10.91 -25.90 4.18
CA ALA A 51 -9.98 -25.82 3.05
C ALA A 51 -8.53 -25.60 3.54
N ILE A 52 -8.34 -24.72 4.53
CA ILE A 52 -7.02 -24.50 5.14
C ILE A 52 -6.50 -25.79 5.79
N ASN A 53 -7.32 -26.54 6.53
CA ASN A 53 -6.91 -27.79 7.18
C ASN A 53 -6.53 -28.87 6.16
N GLU A 54 -7.30 -29.00 5.09
CA GLU A 54 -7.01 -29.92 3.98
C GLU A 54 -5.65 -29.59 3.35
N VAL A 55 -5.41 -28.33 3.00
CA VAL A 55 -4.15 -27.88 2.41
C VAL A 55 -2.99 -27.94 3.40
N THR A 56 -3.22 -27.69 4.70
CA THR A 56 -2.22 -27.90 5.76
C THR A 56 -1.71 -29.35 5.74
N THR A 57 -2.63 -30.32 5.64
CA THR A 57 -2.27 -31.76 5.59
C THR A 57 -1.42 -32.10 4.35
N LEU A 58 -1.72 -31.47 3.21
CA LEU A 58 -0.92 -31.65 1.99
C LEU A 58 0.52 -31.10 2.19
N TRP A 59 0.66 -29.88 2.72
CA TRP A 59 1.95 -29.28 3.02
C TRP A 59 2.76 -30.06 4.05
N GLN A 60 2.12 -30.59 5.10
CA GLN A 60 2.77 -31.47 6.08
C GLN A 60 3.46 -32.67 5.42
N GLY A 61 2.78 -33.29 4.46
CA GLY A 61 3.29 -34.44 3.75
C GLY A 61 4.53 -34.18 2.90
N THR A 62 4.80 -32.94 2.51
CA THR A 62 5.94 -32.59 1.64
C THR A 62 7.29 -32.58 2.35
N GLY A 63 7.34 -32.48 3.67
CA GLY A 63 8.58 -32.31 4.43
C GLY A 63 9.25 -30.94 4.24
N ILE A 64 8.50 -29.91 3.77
CA ILE A 64 9.01 -28.58 3.50
C ILE A 64 9.47 -27.86 4.79
N ALA A 65 10.55 -27.09 4.73
CA ALA A 65 11.03 -26.27 5.81
C ALA A 65 11.64 -24.96 5.26
N GLY A 66 11.14 -23.83 5.69
CA GLY A 66 11.60 -22.52 5.23
C GLY A 66 10.48 -21.67 4.63
N ARG A 67 10.84 -20.71 3.75
CA ARG A 67 9.91 -19.79 3.11
C ARG A 67 9.39 -20.33 1.79
N VAL A 68 8.09 -20.22 1.57
CA VAL A 68 7.44 -20.56 0.29
C VAL A 68 7.11 -19.29 -0.48
N ALA A 69 7.61 -19.16 -1.71
CA ALA A 69 7.16 -18.10 -2.60
C ALA A 69 5.73 -18.39 -3.05
N LEU A 70 4.81 -17.46 -2.77
CA LEU A 70 3.39 -17.63 -3.03
C LEU A 70 2.94 -16.67 -4.13
N VAL A 71 2.53 -17.25 -5.28
CA VAL A 71 2.20 -16.51 -6.51
C VAL A 71 0.80 -16.91 -6.98
N CYS A 72 -0.22 -16.59 -6.16
CA CYS A 72 -1.59 -17.07 -6.33
C CYS A 72 -2.60 -15.97 -6.68
N GLU A 73 -2.17 -14.84 -7.24
CA GLU A 73 -3.06 -13.72 -7.55
C GLU A 73 -3.92 -13.26 -6.35
N ASN A 74 -4.94 -12.47 -6.58
CA ASN A 74 -5.93 -12.07 -5.57
C ASN A 74 -7.08 -13.10 -5.51
N ARG A 75 -6.78 -14.32 -5.11
CA ARG A 75 -7.70 -15.46 -5.10
C ARG A 75 -7.78 -16.14 -3.73
N ALA A 76 -8.78 -17.01 -3.57
CA ALA A 76 -8.95 -17.82 -2.38
C ALA A 76 -7.71 -18.67 -2.07
N GLU A 77 -7.06 -19.22 -3.10
CA GLU A 77 -5.84 -20.04 -3.02
C GLU A 77 -4.73 -19.32 -2.28
N PHE A 78 -4.55 -17.99 -2.49
CA PHE A 78 -3.55 -17.22 -1.76
C PHE A 78 -3.78 -17.30 -0.25
N LEU A 79 -4.99 -17.01 0.21
CA LEU A 79 -5.34 -17.01 1.64
C LEU A 79 -5.27 -18.42 2.24
N ILE A 80 -5.75 -19.43 1.51
CA ILE A 80 -5.75 -20.81 1.95
C ILE A 80 -4.32 -21.32 2.14
N HIS A 81 -3.45 -21.14 1.14
CA HIS A 81 -2.06 -21.60 1.20
C HIS A 81 -1.23 -20.81 2.20
N TRP A 82 -1.39 -19.48 2.28
CA TRP A 82 -0.73 -18.67 3.31
C TRP A 82 -1.06 -19.17 4.71
N LEU A 83 -2.35 -19.36 5.02
CA LEU A 83 -2.80 -19.77 6.35
C LEU A 83 -2.49 -21.25 6.66
N ALA A 84 -2.45 -22.10 5.64
CA ALA A 84 -2.00 -23.48 5.78
C ALA A 84 -0.51 -23.58 6.13
N LEU A 85 0.34 -22.80 5.45
CA LEU A 85 1.76 -22.68 5.76
C LEU A 85 1.99 -22.05 7.14
N ASN A 86 1.21 -21.02 7.48
CA ASN A 86 1.24 -20.40 8.81
C ASN A 86 0.86 -21.38 9.93
N ALA A 87 -0.08 -22.31 9.71
CA ALA A 87 -0.39 -23.39 10.65
C ALA A 87 0.81 -24.27 10.95
N LEU A 88 1.72 -24.42 10.00
CA LEU A 88 2.93 -25.24 10.11
C LEU A 88 4.15 -24.44 10.60
N GLY A 89 3.95 -23.17 11.00
CA GLY A 89 5.03 -22.28 11.44
C GLY A 89 5.95 -21.85 10.28
N LEU A 90 5.48 -21.94 9.03
CA LEU A 90 6.22 -21.58 7.84
C LEU A 90 5.85 -20.17 7.37
N SER A 91 6.82 -19.48 6.77
CA SER A 91 6.67 -18.14 6.23
C SER A 91 6.42 -18.15 4.73
N VAL A 92 5.77 -17.12 4.21
CA VAL A 92 5.56 -16.95 2.78
C VAL A 92 6.29 -15.72 2.24
N ILE A 93 6.68 -15.79 0.96
CA ILE A 93 7.16 -14.65 0.17
C ILE A 93 6.06 -14.35 -0.85
N PRO A 94 5.16 -13.41 -0.59
CA PRO A 94 4.12 -13.04 -1.55
C PRO A 94 4.74 -12.33 -2.73
N ILE A 95 4.55 -12.87 -3.94
CA ILE A 95 5.03 -12.29 -5.19
C ILE A 95 3.83 -11.94 -6.07
N ASN A 96 3.80 -10.71 -6.58
CA ASN A 96 2.80 -10.31 -7.55
C ASN A 96 3.06 -11.04 -8.88
N HIS A 97 2.05 -11.75 -9.40
CA HIS A 97 2.15 -12.48 -10.67
C HIS A 97 2.45 -11.58 -11.87
N GLU A 98 2.12 -10.27 -11.80
CA GLU A 98 2.42 -9.29 -12.85
C GLU A 98 3.86 -8.73 -12.79
N MET A 99 4.66 -9.18 -11.79
CA MET A 99 6.06 -8.75 -11.67
C MET A 99 6.86 -9.16 -12.92
N PRO A 100 7.75 -8.27 -13.44
CA PRO A 100 8.63 -8.63 -14.54
C PRO A 100 9.52 -9.83 -14.22
N ASP A 101 9.71 -10.74 -15.19
CA ASP A 101 10.47 -11.99 -15.01
C ASP A 101 11.89 -11.76 -14.51
N GLN A 102 12.51 -10.65 -14.92
CA GLN A 102 13.88 -10.29 -14.51
C GLN A 102 14.00 -9.90 -13.04
N GLU A 103 12.90 -9.51 -12.40
CA GLU A 103 12.89 -9.12 -10.99
C GLU A 103 12.69 -10.33 -10.06
N ILE A 104 11.98 -11.36 -10.51
CA ILE A 104 11.56 -12.53 -9.71
C ILE A 104 12.73 -13.30 -9.09
N PRO A 105 13.83 -13.61 -9.82
CA PRO A 105 14.96 -14.36 -9.27
C PRO A 105 15.52 -13.74 -7.99
N TYR A 106 15.61 -12.41 -7.93
CA TYR A 106 16.07 -11.72 -6.73
C TYR A 106 15.20 -12.02 -5.50
N TYR A 107 13.88 -12.06 -5.65
CA TYR A 107 12.96 -12.35 -4.55
C TYR A 107 13.09 -13.81 -4.08
N LEU A 108 13.29 -14.74 -5.00
CA LEU A 108 13.44 -16.15 -4.69
C LEU A 108 14.78 -16.45 -3.99
N GLU A 109 15.87 -15.96 -4.55
CA GLU A 109 17.22 -16.18 -4.03
C GLU A 109 17.47 -15.41 -2.73
N HIS A 110 17.24 -14.08 -2.72
CA HIS A 110 17.44 -13.26 -1.54
C HIS A 110 16.50 -13.68 -0.41
N GLY A 111 15.24 -13.99 -0.73
CA GLY A 111 14.21 -14.45 0.21
C GLY A 111 14.42 -15.88 0.69
N GLU A 112 15.39 -16.63 0.13
CA GLU A 112 15.66 -18.04 0.49
C GLU A 112 14.42 -18.93 0.32
N ALA A 113 13.72 -18.75 -0.82
CA ALA A 113 12.57 -19.57 -1.14
C ALA A 113 12.96 -21.03 -1.31
N VAL A 114 12.28 -21.94 -0.62
CA VAL A 114 12.50 -23.39 -0.72
C VAL A 114 11.54 -24.07 -1.69
N ALA A 115 10.48 -23.38 -2.10
CA ALA A 115 9.55 -23.79 -3.15
C ALA A 115 8.80 -22.56 -3.69
N VAL A 116 8.30 -22.66 -4.92
CA VAL A 116 7.33 -21.71 -5.49
C VAL A 116 5.98 -22.41 -5.59
N CYS A 117 4.96 -21.88 -4.94
CA CYS A 117 3.58 -22.30 -5.07
C CYS A 117 2.82 -21.31 -5.95
N THR A 118 2.23 -21.76 -7.04
CA THR A 118 1.56 -20.90 -8.00
C THR A 118 0.29 -21.52 -8.56
N LEU A 119 -0.49 -20.77 -9.33
CA LEU A 119 -1.62 -21.30 -10.09
C LEU A 119 -1.16 -22.13 -11.27
N ALA A 120 -1.95 -23.15 -11.67
CA ALA A 120 -1.59 -24.02 -12.80
C ALA A 120 -1.24 -23.25 -14.08
N LYS A 121 -1.95 -22.14 -14.37
CA LYS A 121 -1.68 -21.29 -15.54
C LYS A 121 -0.34 -20.57 -15.54
N HIS A 122 0.31 -20.43 -14.38
CA HIS A 122 1.62 -19.80 -14.23
C HIS A 122 2.76 -20.79 -14.02
N LEU A 123 2.45 -22.09 -13.92
CA LEU A 123 3.44 -23.15 -13.58
C LEU A 123 4.63 -23.17 -14.54
N GLU A 124 4.38 -23.17 -15.86
CA GLU A 124 5.41 -23.18 -16.89
C GLU A 124 6.31 -21.94 -16.77
N ARG A 125 5.71 -20.74 -16.69
CA ARG A 125 6.45 -19.47 -16.55
C ARG A 125 7.44 -19.49 -15.38
N PHE A 126 6.99 -19.90 -14.19
CA PHE A 126 7.86 -19.91 -13.00
C PHE A 126 8.89 -21.04 -13.05
N THR A 127 8.57 -22.17 -13.68
CA THR A 127 9.53 -23.24 -13.94
C THR A 127 10.65 -22.75 -14.86
N ASP A 128 10.31 -22.04 -15.94
CA ASP A 128 11.27 -21.45 -16.87
C ASP A 128 12.14 -20.38 -16.20
N ILE A 129 11.54 -19.52 -15.36
CA ILE A 129 12.31 -18.52 -14.60
C ILE A 129 13.33 -19.20 -13.68
N CYS A 130 12.93 -20.22 -12.91
CA CYS A 130 13.85 -20.94 -12.04
C CYS A 130 14.95 -21.62 -12.85
N SER A 131 14.60 -22.33 -13.92
CA SER A 131 15.56 -23.05 -14.76
C SER A 131 16.57 -22.13 -15.48
N SER A 132 16.08 -21.02 -16.05
CA SER A 132 16.91 -20.06 -16.78
C SER A 132 17.87 -19.28 -15.88
N ASN A 133 17.61 -19.22 -14.57
CA ASN A 133 18.45 -18.56 -13.58
C ASN A 133 19.22 -19.56 -12.68
N GLU A 134 19.26 -20.85 -13.05
CA GLU A 134 19.97 -21.90 -12.31
C GLU A 134 19.52 -22.01 -10.84
N LEU A 135 18.25 -21.71 -10.55
CA LEU A 135 17.67 -21.82 -9.21
C LEU A 135 17.13 -23.24 -9.00
N ASP A 136 17.72 -23.98 -8.06
CA ASP A 136 17.26 -25.32 -7.66
C ASP A 136 16.07 -25.21 -6.69
N ILE A 137 14.97 -24.58 -7.16
CA ILE A 137 13.75 -24.33 -6.39
C ILE A 137 12.59 -25.03 -7.10
N PRO A 138 11.94 -26.03 -6.49
CA PRO A 138 10.81 -26.71 -7.10
C PRO A 138 9.62 -25.75 -7.23
N VAL A 139 8.96 -25.82 -8.39
CA VAL A 139 7.75 -25.06 -8.68
C VAL A 139 6.56 -26.02 -8.68
N VAL A 140 5.52 -25.69 -7.93
CA VAL A 140 4.34 -26.55 -7.77
C VAL A 140 3.06 -25.75 -7.96
N SER A 141 2.05 -26.37 -8.58
CA SER A 141 0.70 -25.79 -8.62
C SER A 141 -0.01 -25.95 -7.25
N CYS A 142 -0.82 -24.96 -6.90
CA CYS A 142 -1.71 -25.01 -5.74
C CYS A 142 -2.53 -26.32 -5.66
N ASP A 143 -2.90 -26.88 -6.84
CA ASP A 143 -3.69 -28.11 -6.93
C ASP A 143 -2.84 -29.40 -6.83
N SER A 144 -1.51 -29.29 -6.81
CA SER A 144 -0.60 -30.43 -6.95
C SER A 144 0.46 -30.49 -5.84
N ILE A 145 0.18 -29.91 -4.68
CA ILE A 145 1.12 -29.85 -3.54
C ILE A 145 1.64 -31.22 -3.14
N SER A 146 0.80 -32.25 -3.21
CA SER A 146 1.18 -33.64 -2.89
C SER A 146 2.26 -34.23 -3.81
N SER A 147 2.57 -33.60 -4.93
CA SER A 147 3.67 -34.01 -5.82
C SER A 147 5.05 -33.63 -5.27
N LEU A 148 5.12 -32.67 -4.34
CA LEU A 148 6.37 -32.29 -3.68
C LEU A 148 6.81 -33.34 -2.67
N ASN A 149 8.10 -33.66 -2.69
CA ASN A 149 8.73 -34.51 -1.70
C ASN A 149 10.10 -33.94 -1.34
N LEU A 150 10.14 -33.11 -0.29
CA LEU A 150 11.34 -32.39 0.17
C LEU A 150 11.93 -33.00 1.45
N GLY A 151 11.25 -33.99 2.04
CA GLY A 151 11.73 -34.62 3.26
C GLY A 151 10.66 -35.44 3.98
N LYS A 152 10.89 -35.67 5.26
CA LYS A 152 9.90 -36.36 6.12
C LYS A 152 8.76 -35.42 6.45
N PRO A 153 7.52 -35.93 6.61
CA PRO A 153 6.41 -35.13 7.06
C PRO A 153 6.75 -34.33 8.34
N ILE A 154 6.32 -33.08 8.37
CA ILE A 154 6.57 -32.18 9.50
C ILE A 154 5.39 -32.21 10.50
N GLU A 155 5.70 -32.02 11.77
CA GLU A 155 4.67 -31.85 12.79
C GLU A 155 4.20 -30.41 12.82
N GLN A 156 2.91 -30.21 13.11
CA GLN A 156 2.36 -28.86 13.31
C GLN A 156 2.82 -28.32 14.67
N PRO A 157 3.58 -27.22 14.69
CA PRO A 157 4.05 -26.64 15.95
C PRO A 157 2.91 -25.93 16.69
N ALA A 158 3.13 -25.66 17.97
CA ALA A 158 2.28 -24.71 18.69
C ALA A 158 2.44 -23.30 18.07
N PRO A 159 1.33 -22.55 17.90
CA PRO A 159 1.40 -21.19 17.38
C PRO A 159 2.31 -20.28 18.22
N ASP A 160 3.21 -19.56 17.58
CA ASP A 160 4.14 -18.64 18.21
C ASP A 160 3.96 -17.23 17.63
N PRO A 161 3.60 -16.21 18.44
CA PRO A 161 3.44 -14.84 17.98
C PRO A 161 4.72 -14.24 17.37
N ASP A 162 5.88 -14.68 17.84
CA ASP A 162 7.17 -14.14 17.39
C ASP A 162 7.70 -14.84 16.11
N ALA A 163 7.09 -15.97 15.71
CA ALA A 163 7.47 -16.67 14.50
C ALA A 163 7.20 -15.82 13.26
N GLU A 164 8.11 -15.91 12.27
CA GLU A 164 7.94 -15.25 10.97
C GLU A 164 6.71 -15.82 10.25
N CYS A 165 5.85 -14.91 9.79
CA CYS A 165 4.63 -15.21 9.06
C CYS A 165 4.74 -14.91 7.57
N ALA A 166 5.42 -13.81 7.23
CA ALA A 166 5.65 -13.41 5.85
C ALA A 166 6.91 -12.56 5.71
N LEU A 167 7.51 -12.63 4.52
CA LEU A 167 8.57 -11.73 4.07
C LEU A 167 8.00 -10.83 2.97
N LEU A 168 7.70 -9.56 3.31
CA LEU A 168 7.19 -8.58 2.34
C LEU A 168 8.30 -7.65 1.86
N TYR A 169 8.41 -7.49 0.55
CA TYR A 169 9.40 -6.61 -0.05
C TYR A 169 8.88 -5.18 -0.20
N THR A 170 9.71 -4.21 0.19
CA THR A 170 9.46 -2.78 -0.01
C THR A 170 10.48 -2.19 -0.99
N SER A 171 10.07 -1.19 -1.78
CA SER A 171 10.98 -0.48 -2.67
C SER A 171 12.02 0.29 -1.86
N GLY A 172 13.26 -0.19 -1.86
CA GLY A 172 14.38 0.48 -1.19
C GLY A 172 14.72 1.84 -1.81
N SER A 173 15.24 2.75 -0.99
CA SER A 173 15.79 4.03 -1.47
C SER A 173 17.11 3.87 -2.22
N THR A 174 17.75 2.71 -2.13
CA THR A 174 19.11 2.41 -2.63
C THR A 174 19.15 1.48 -3.84
N GLY A 175 18.01 1.22 -4.50
CA GLY A 175 17.90 0.45 -5.73
C GLY A 175 17.24 -0.92 -5.56
N LYS A 176 17.83 -1.88 -4.84
CA LYS A 176 17.21 -3.21 -4.66
C LYS A 176 16.12 -3.19 -3.58
N PRO A 177 15.00 -3.93 -3.76
CA PRO A 177 13.96 -4.09 -2.73
C PRO A 177 14.51 -4.70 -1.45
N LYS A 178 13.98 -4.26 -0.29
CA LYS A 178 14.32 -4.80 1.02
C LYS A 178 13.21 -5.73 1.52
N GLY A 179 13.55 -6.91 1.98
CA GLY A 179 12.60 -7.86 2.57
C GLY A 179 12.32 -7.56 4.04
N CYS A 180 11.11 -7.12 4.36
CA CYS A 180 10.64 -6.90 5.72
C CYS A 180 10.19 -8.23 6.34
N ILE A 181 10.82 -8.68 7.41
CA ILE A 181 10.43 -9.85 8.18
C ILE A 181 9.24 -9.47 9.07
N LEU A 182 8.10 -10.12 8.86
CA LEU A 182 6.85 -9.86 9.57
C LEU A 182 6.45 -11.08 10.38
N SER A 183 6.30 -10.91 11.69
CA SER A 183 5.91 -11.97 12.63
C SER A 183 4.38 -12.20 12.64
N ASN A 184 3.93 -13.26 13.29
CA ASN A 184 2.53 -13.47 13.58
C ASN A 184 1.93 -12.31 14.38
N ASP A 185 2.66 -11.78 15.39
CA ASP A 185 2.24 -10.62 16.20
C ASP A 185 1.97 -9.38 15.31
N TYR A 186 2.79 -9.15 14.30
CA TYR A 186 2.57 -8.07 13.33
C TYR A 186 1.17 -8.14 12.69
N PHE A 187 0.74 -9.32 12.25
CA PHE A 187 -0.57 -9.53 11.63
C PHE A 187 -1.71 -9.44 12.64
N LEU A 188 -1.53 -10.03 13.83
CA LEU A 188 -2.54 -10.00 14.90
C LEU A 188 -2.80 -8.56 15.38
N GLU A 189 -1.75 -7.78 15.57
CA GLU A 189 -1.88 -6.37 15.97
C GLU A 189 -2.61 -5.52 14.93
N GLN A 190 -2.58 -5.86 13.63
CA GLN A 190 -3.42 -5.18 12.64
C GLN A 190 -4.92 -5.38 12.90
N GLY A 191 -5.34 -6.61 13.18
CA GLY A 191 -6.73 -6.89 13.56
C GLY A 191 -7.12 -6.20 14.85
N HIS A 192 -6.26 -6.23 15.87
CA HIS A 192 -6.47 -5.57 17.15
C HIS A 192 -6.57 -4.05 16.99
N TRP A 193 -5.64 -3.47 16.25
CA TRP A 193 -5.61 -2.04 15.97
C TRP A 193 -6.88 -1.57 15.28
N TYR A 194 -7.31 -2.25 14.21
CA TYR A 194 -8.47 -1.84 13.45
C TYR A 194 -9.76 -1.92 14.30
N ARG A 195 -9.93 -2.99 15.06
CA ARG A 195 -11.06 -3.13 15.99
C ARG A 195 -11.06 -2.07 17.09
N ALA A 196 -9.91 -1.58 17.51
CA ALA A 196 -9.78 -0.56 18.54
C ALA A 196 -10.07 0.85 18.02
N GLN A 197 -10.13 1.05 16.69
CA GLN A 197 -10.52 2.34 16.13
C GLN A 197 -12.01 2.56 16.34
N GLY A 198 -12.47 3.67 16.55
CA GLY A 198 -13.89 4.03 16.61
C GLY A 198 -14.24 5.01 15.49
N GLY A 199 -15.27 5.81 15.72
CA GLY A 199 -15.69 6.86 14.81
C GLY A 199 -16.14 6.31 13.47
N HIS A 200 -15.68 6.92 12.38
CA HIS A 200 -16.13 6.58 11.02
C HIS A 200 -15.82 5.14 10.61
N ILE A 201 -14.73 4.54 11.14
CA ILE A 201 -14.29 3.19 10.75
C ILE A 201 -14.58 2.12 11.80
N GLU A 202 -15.48 2.38 12.74
CA GLU A 202 -15.89 1.38 13.73
C GLU A 202 -16.36 0.09 13.04
N LEU A 203 -15.75 -1.05 13.42
CA LEU A 203 -16.11 -2.35 12.90
C LEU A 203 -17.17 -3.04 13.81
N ARG A 204 -18.19 -3.58 13.18
CA ARG A 204 -19.28 -4.32 13.84
C ARG A 204 -19.10 -5.83 13.63
N ASP A 205 -18.96 -6.58 14.71
CA ASP A 205 -18.75 -8.04 14.66
C ASP A 205 -19.80 -8.72 13.77
N GLY A 206 -19.33 -9.54 12.83
CA GLY A 206 -20.13 -10.34 11.93
C GLY A 206 -20.97 -9.56 10.89
N ARG A 207 -20.73 -8.25 10.73
CA ARG A 207 -21.58 -7.42 9.87
C ARG A 207 -20.86 -6.70 8.74
N GLU A 208 -19.55 -6.55 8.85
CA GLU A 208 -18.80 -5.79 7.84
C GLU A 208 -18.49 -6.65 6.61
N ARG A 209 -18.62 -6.05 5.46
CA ARG A 209 -18.26 -6.58 4.16
C ARG A 209 -17.29 -5.58 3.51
N LEU A 210 -16.00 -5.89 3.56
CA LEU A 210 -14.94 -4.97 3.15
C LEU A 210 -14.45 -5.32 1.77
N LEU A 211 -14.69 -4.44 0.80
CA LEU A 211 -14.23 -4.60 -0.57
C LEU A 211 -12.85 -3.95 -0.76
N THR A 212 -11.92 -4.72 -1.33
CA THR A 212 -10.58 -4.23 -1.66
C THR A 212 -10.13 -4.75 -3.03
N PRO A 213 -9.57 -3.87 -3.90
CA PRO A 213 -8.93 -4.25 -5.15
C PRO A 213 -7.41 -4.39 -4.96
N LEU A 214 -6.90 -4.19 -3.74
CA LEU A 214 -5.48 -4.11 -3.46
C LEU A 214 -4.83 -5.50 -3.49
N PRO A 215 -3.56 -5.62 -3.91
CA PRO A 215 -2.89 -6.91 -4.01
C PRO A 215 -2.68 -7.57 -2.65
N LEU A 216 -3.01 -8.85 -2.55
CA LEU A 216 -2.70 -9.70 -1.39
C LEU A 216 -1.19 -9.88 -1.17
N SER A 217 -0.37 -9.56 -2.17
CA SER A 217 1.09 -9.48 -2.04
C SER A 217 1.60 -8.25 -1.29
N HIS A 218 0.71 -7.34 -0.83
CA HIS A 218 1.06 -6.13 -0.10
C HIS A 218 0.37 -6.06 1.27
N MET A 219 1.02 -5.36 2.21
CA MET A 219 0.60 -5.21 3.60
C MET A 219 -0.87 -4.78 3.75
N ASN A 220 -1.36 -3.85 2.93
CA ASN A 220 -2.72 -3.33 3.08
C ASN A 220 -3.77 -4.46 2.94
N ALA A 221 -3.78 -5.21 1.83
CA ALA A 221 -4.76 -6.28 1.64
C ALA A 221 -4.44 -7.50 2.52
N MET A 222 -3.17 -7.98 2.50
CA MET A 222 -2.78 -9.20 3.21
C MET A 222 -2.93 -9.08 4.73
N SER A 223 -2.56 -7.91 5.29
CA SER A 223 -2.57 -7.72 6.75
C SER A 223 -3.75 -6.88 7.21
N VAL A 224 -3.90 -5.64 6.73
CA VAL A 224 -4.92 -4.72 7.28
C VAL A 224 -6.33 -5.19 6.92
N SER A 225 -6.65 -5.39 5.62
CA SER A 225 -7.99 -5.79 5.19
C SER A 225 -8.37 -7.17 5.72
N THR A 226 -7.46 -8.14 5.53
CA THR A 226 -7.71 -9.54 5.89
C THR A 226 -7.88 -9.72 7.39
N MET A 227 -6.95 -9.17 8.20
CA MET A 227 -7.04 -9.33 9.65
C MET A 227 -8.19 -8.54 10.28
N ALA A 228 -8.57 -7.38 9.70
CA ALA A 228 -9.77 -6.66 10.11
C ALA A 228 -11.03 -7.56 9.98
N MET A 229 -11.21 -8.18 8.82
CA MET A 229 -12.39 -9.05 8.58
C MET A 229 -12.31 -10.35 9.38
N PHE A 230 -11.17 -11.02 9.35
CA PHE A 230 -11.06 -12.31 10.04
C PHE A 230 -11.15 -12.18 11.57
N SER A 231 -10.71 -11.10 12.17
CA SER A 231 -10.84 -10.87 13.61
C SER A 231 -12.25 -10.50 14.06
N THR A 232 -13.09 -10.01 13.15
CA THR A 232 -14.46 -9.55 13.45
C THR A 232 -15.55 -10.51 12.98
N GLY A 233 -15.21 -11.58 12.23
CA GLY A 233 -16.20 -12.43 11.58
C GLY A 233 -16.90 -11.75 10.40
N GLY A 234 -16.29 -10.71 9.83
CA GLY A 234 -16.74 -10.00 8.63
C GLY A 234 -16.31 -10.71 7.34
N CYS A 235 -16.76 -10.21 6.19
CA CYS A 235 -16.45 -10.74 4.87
C CYS A 235 -15.38 -9.89 4.18
N LEU A 236 -14.29 -10.53 3.75
CA LEU A 236 -13.34 -9.94 2.82
C LEU A 236 -13.88 -10.10 1.39
N ILE A 237 -14.20 -8.98 0.73
CA ILE A 237 -14.55 -8.98 -0.70
C ILE A 237 -13.29 -8.61 -1.47
N GLN A 238 -12.68 -9.60 -2.12
CA GLN A 238 -11.42 -9.43 -2.82
C GLN A 238 -11.66 -9.33 -4.32
N LEU A 239 -11.22 -8.23 -4.94
CA LEU A 239 -11.15 -8.11 -6.39
C LEU A 239 -9.77 -8.57 -6.89
N ASP A 240 -9.72 -9.08 -8.14
CA ASP A 240 -8.47 -9.39 -8.83
C ASP A 240 -7.60 -8.14 -8.97
N ARG A 241 -8.22 -7.01 -9.33
CA ARG A 241 -7.63 -5.67 -9.46
C ARG A 241 -8.73 -4.60 -9.45
N PHE A 242 -8.34 -3.34 -9.58
CA PHE A 242 -9.28 -2.23 -9.76
C PHE A 242 -9.83 -2.17 -11.19
N HIS A 243 -11.16 -2.28 -11.32
CA HIS A 243 -11.91 -2.17 -12.59
C HIS A 243 -12.84 -0.94 -12.55
N PRO A 244 -12.44 0.22 -13.07
CA PRO A 244 -13.25 1.44 -12.98
C PRO A 244 -14.67 1.29 -13.51
N ALA A 245 -14.81 0.60 -14.66
CA ALA A 245 -16.12 0.46 -15.35
C ALA A 245 -17.13 -0.39 -14.57
N THR A 246 -16.68 -1.38 -13.81
CA THR A 246 -17.55 -2.32 -13.06
C THR A 246 -17.45 -2.13 -11.55
N TRP A 247 -16.68 -1.14 -11.08
CA TRP A 247 -16.44 -0.90 -9.66
C TRP A 247 -17.72 -0.80 -8.84
N TRP A 248 -18.60 0.10 -9.23
CA TRP A 248 -19.85 0.33 -8.50
C TRP A 248 -20.84 -0.83 -8.61
N GLN A 249 -20.79 -1.60 -9.72
CA GLN A 249 -21.52 -2.85 -9.82
C GLN A 249 -21.01 -3.87 -8.80
N SER A 250 -19.70 -4.09 -8.72
CA SER A 250 -19.11 -4.99 -7.73
C SER A 250 -19.45 -4.57 -6.30
N VAL A 251 -19.41 -3.26 -6.00
CA VAL A 251 -19.80 -2.71 -4.69
C VAL A 251 -21.25 -3.07 -4.33
N ARG A 252 -22.20 -2.87 -5.28
CA ARG A 252 -23.62 -3.16 -5.01
C ARG A 252 -23.89 -4.65 -4.90
N GLU A 253 -23.42 -5.45 -5.85
CA GLU A 253 -23.72 -6.89 -5.92
C GLU A 253 -23.08 -7.67 -4.76
N SER A 254 -21.91 -7.25 -4.27
CA SER A 254 -21.29 -7.86 -3.11
C SER A 254 -21.75 -7.28 -1.76
N GLU A 255 -22.71 -6.35 -1.78
CA GLU A 255 -23.25 -5.72 -0.56
C GLU A 255 -22.15 -5.13 0.34
N ALA A 256 -21.11 -4.53 -0.28
CA ALA A 256 -20.00 -3.97 0.46
C ALA A 256 -20.45 -2.87 1.43
N THR A 257 -19.99 -2.92 2.68
CA THR A 257 -20.27 -1.89 3.72
C THR A 257 -19.08 -0.97 3.98
N ALA A 258 -17.89 -1.39 3.55
CA ALA A 258 -16.65 -0.63 3.66
C ALA A 258 -15.76 -0.89 2.43
N LEU A 259 -14.91 0.09 2.12
CA LEU A 259 -13.98 0.02 0.99
C LEU A 259 -12.56 0.28 1.46
N HIS A 260 -11.58 -0.45 0.91
CA HIS A 260 -10.18 -0.05 0.97
C HIS A 260 -9.73 0.52 -0.38
N TYR A 261 -8.96 1.60 -0.34
CA TYR A 261 -8.50 2.30 -1.54
C TYR A 261 -7.03 2.76 -1.42
N LEU A 262 -6.47 3.16 -2.55
CA LEU A 262 -5.29 4.03 -2.63
C LEU A 262 -5.68 5.30 -3.37
N GLY A 263 -4.97 6.38 -3.13
CA GLY A 263 -5.35 7.73 -3.55
C GLY A 263 -5.65 7.95 -5.03
N VAL A 264 -5.15 7.09 -5.92
CA VAL A 264 -5.48 7.13 -7.35
C VAL A 264 -6.92 6.68 -7.65
N LEU A 265 -7.50 5.77 -6.84
CA LEU A 265 -8.85 5.25 -7.07
C LEU A 265 -9.93 6.34 -7.00
N PRO A 266 -9.96 7.20 -5.95
CA PRO A 266 -10.91 8.30 -5.89
C PRO A 266 -10.83 9.24 -7.10
N ALA A 267 -9.63 9.53 -7.60
CA ALA A 267 -9.44 10.38 -8.77
C ALA A 267 -10.06 9.77 -10.03
N ILE A 268 -9.81 8.47 -10.26
CA ILE A 268 -10.35 7.75 -11.42
C ILE A 268 -11.89 7.66 -11.34
N LEU A 269 -12.45 7.34 -10.17
CA LEU A 269 -13.88 7.23 -9.97
C LEU A 269 -14.60 8.57 -10.16
N LEU A 270 -14.00 9.69 -9.75
CA LEU A 270 -14.52 11.03 -9.99
C LEU A 270 -14.50 11.43 -11.46
N ALA A 271 -13.60 10.86 -12.26
CA ALA A 271 -13.54 11.12 -13.71
C ALA A 271 -14.61 10.36 -14.50
N LEU A 272 -15.27 9.37 -13.90
CA LEU A 272 -16.39 8.67 -14.55
C LEU A 272 -17.61 9.60 -14.68
N PRO A 273 -18.46 9.44 -15.72
CA PRO A 273 -19.71 10.18 -15.84
C PRO A 273 -20.55 10.08 -14.57
N GLU A 274 -21.21 11.18 -14.20
CA GLU A 274 -22.15 11.18 -13.09
C GLU A 274 -23.41 10.37 -13.42
N SER A 275 -23.99 9.71 -12.42
CA SER A 275 -25.17 8.86 -12.52
C SER A 275 -26.09 9.07 -11.33
N ASP A 276 -27.39 8.95 -11.53
CA ASP A 276 -28.39 8.99 -10.43
C ASP A 276 -28.16 7.90 -9.37
N GLY A 277 -27.36 6.88 -9.68
CA GLY A 277 -26.99 5.81 -8.76
C GLY A 277 -25.67 6.03 -8.01
N ASP A 278 -25.10 7.22 -8.03
CA ASP A 278 -23.78 7.50 -7.39
C ASP A 278 -23.86 7.65 -5.87
N ASP A 279 -25.03 7.78 -5.27
CA ASP A 279 -25.20 7.87 -3.82
C ASP A 279 -25.18 6.48 -3.16
N PHE A 280 -24.17 6.25 -2.33
CA PHE A 280 -23.95 5.01 -1.55
C PHE A 280 -24.13 5.21 -0.05
N SER A 281 -24.67 6.36 0.42
CA SER A 281 -24.84 6.69 1.84
C SER A 281 -25.66 5.66 2.63
N GLY A 282 -26.56 4.93 1.94
CA GLY A 282 -27.34 3.85 2.55
C GLY A 282 -26.64 2.49 2.63
N GLN A 283 -25.50 2.32 1.96
CA GLN A 283 -24.78 1.04 1.86
C GLN A 283 -23.36 1.12 2.42
N ILE A 284 -22.55 2.07 1.92
CA ILE A 284 -21.14 2.21 2.32
C ILE A 284 -21.04 3.12 3.53
N ARG A 285 -20.40 2.64 4.58
CA ARG A 285 -20.18 3.41 5.81
C ARG A 285 -18.94 4.28 5.72
N PHE A 286 -17.88 3.77 5.09
CA PHE A 286 -16.60 4.48 4.92
C PHE A 286 -15.74 3.87 3.83
N GLY A 287 -14.87 4.68 3.25
CA GLY A 287 -13.67 4.23 2.55
C GLY A 287 -12.44 4.46 3.43
N PHE A 288 -11.56 3.47 3.54
CA PHE A 288 -10.29 3.54 4.27
C PHE A 288 -9.12 3.46 3.30
N GLY A 289 -8.20 4.40 3.39
CA GLY A 289 -7.02 4.38 2.51
C GLY A 289 -6.00 5.45 2.84
N ALA A 290 -5.20 5.81 1.86
CA ALA A 290 -4.17 6.83 1.98
C ALA A 290 -3.92 7.56 0.66
N GLY A 291 -3.55 8.83 0.75
CA GLY A 291 -3.04 9.61 -0.37
C GLY A 291 -4.11 10.13 -1.32
N VAL A 292 -5.32 10.43 -0.84
CA VAL A 292 -6.32 11.14 -1.63
C VAL A 292 -5.80 12.53 -1.99
N ASN A 293 -5.89 12.87 -3.28
CA ASN A 293 -5.57 14.24 -3.70
C ASN A 293 -6.51 15.23 -2.99
N PRO A 294 -5.97 16.27 -2.34
CA PRO A 294 -6.77 17.27 -1.64
C PRO A 294 -7.95 17.84 -2.43
N ALA A 295 -7.75 18.12 -3.72
CA ALA A 295 -8.79 18.65 -4.60
C ALA A 295 -9.94 17.65 -4.89
N HIS A 296 -9.71 16.36 -4.68
CA HIS A 296 -10.69 15.31 -4.94
C HIS A 296 -11.47 14.87 -3.70
N HIS A 297 -10.91 15.05 -2.51
CA HIS A 297 -11.42 14.47 -1.28
C HIS A 297 -12.88 14.88 -1.00
N GLU A 298 -13.14 16.18 -0.84
CA GLU A 298 -14.50 16.69 -0.57
C GLU A 298 -15.47 16.39 -1.73
N ARG A 299 -15.00 16.50 -2.99
CA ARG A 299 -15.83 16.20 -4.16
C ARG A 299 -16.27 14.75 -4.19
N PHE A 300 -15.38 13.82 -3.79
CA PHE A 300 -15.69 12.40 -3.71
C PHE A 300 -16.76 12.12 -2.66
N GLU A 301 -16.56 12.60 -1.43
CA GLU A 301 -17.53 12.40 -0.35
C GLU A 301 -18.91 12.95 -0.68
N ARG A 302 -18.97 14.14 -1.30
CA ARG A 302 -20.21 14.75 -1.72
C ARG A 302 -20.92 13.98 -2.84
N ARG A 303 -20.16 13.45 -3.83
CA ARG A 303 -20.75 12.70 -4.94
C ARG A 303 -21.22 11.31 -4.52
N PHE A 304 -20.43 10.59 -3.73
CA PHE A 304 -20.71 9.20 -3.42
C PHE A 304 -21.33 8.95 -2.03
N GLY A 305 -21.49 9.98 -1.21
CA GLY A 305 -22.30 9.96 0.01
C GLY A 305 -21.66 9.26 1.21
N PHE A 306 -20.35 8.98 1.22
CA PHE A 306 -19.65 8.37 2.35
C PHE A 306 -18.24 8.93 2.55
N PRO A 307 -17.72 8.91 3.79
CA PRO A 307 -16.41 9.48 4.12
C PRO A 307 -15.25 8.63 3.57
N LEU A 308 -14.24 9.30 3.03
CA LEU A 308 -12.90 8.74 2.80
C LEU A 308 -12.02 9.04 4.01
N VAL A 309 -11.64 8.01 4.74
CA VAL A 309 -10.83 8.15 5.96
C VAL A 309 -9.37 7.89 5.64
N GLU A 310 -8.57 8.94 5.74
CA GLU A 310 -7.13 8.89 5.48
C GLU A 310 -6.38 8.23 6.64
N ALA A 311 -5.47 7.33 6.29
CA ALA A 311 -4.56 6.69 7.23
C ALA A 311 -3.11 6.86 6.78
N TRP A 312 -2.21 6.75 7.74
CA TRP A 312 -0.79 6.65 7.50
C TRP A 312 -0.26 5.35 8.11
N ALA A 313 0.44 4.58 7.31
CA ALA A 313 1.18 3.40 7.73
C ALA A 313 2.26 3.07 6.69
N MET A 314 3.21 2.24 7.07
CA MET A 314 4.22 1.64 6.19
C MET A 314 4.45 0.20 6.62
N THR A 315 5.01 -0.63 5.73
CA THR A 315 5.24 -2.05 6.03
C THR A 315 6.10 -2.24 7.28
N GLU A 316 7.07 -1.38 7.49
CA GLU A 316 7.98 -1.43 8.63
C GLU A 316 7.29 -1.09 9.96
N CYS A 317 6.27 -0.25 9.96
CA CYS A 317 5.60 0.14 11.21
C CYS A 317 4.36 -0.68 11.55
N GLY A 318 3.72 -1.30 10.55
CA GLY A 318 2.49 -2.06 10.80
C GLY A 318 1.47 -1.28 11.64
N ALA A 319 0.74 -1.98 12.48
CA ALA A 319 -0.21 -1.41 13.43
C ALA A 319 0.47 -0.68 14.60
N GLY A 320 1.71 -1.03 14.94
CA GLY A 320 2.46 -0.42 16.03
C GLY A 320 2.65 1.09 15.86
N GLY A 321 2.67 1.58 14.61
CA GLY A 321 2.82 2.99 14.28
C GLY A 321 1.69 3.57 13.42
N ALA A 322 0.67 2.80 13.06
CA ALA A 322 -0.41 3.27 12.17
C ALA A 322 -1.28 4.37 12.81
N ILE A 323 -1.54 5.42 12.04
CA ILE A 323 -2.34 6.58 12.48
C ILE A 323 -3.47 6.79 11.47
N ILE A 324 -4.66 7.19 11.95
CA ILE A 324 -5.84 7.34 11.11
C ILE A 324 -6.74 8.47 11.57
N ALA A 325 -7.33 9.19 10.62
CA ALA A 325 -8.30 10.26 10.83
C ALA A 325 -9.73 9.72 11.04
N SER A 326 -9.91 8.79 11.99
CA SER A 326 -11.21 8.12 12.21
C SER A 326 -12.26 8.99 12.93
N HIS A 327 -11.86 10.12 13.50
CA HIS A 327 -12.74 11.04 14.25
C HIS A 327 -12.64 12.46 13.72
N GLU A 328 -13.71 13.22 13.90
CA GLU A 328 -13.70 14.65 13.58
C GLU A 328 -12.81 15.47 14.56
N PRO A 329 -12.18 16.55 14.11
CA PRO A 329 -12.13 17.01 12.71
C PRO A 329 -11.15 16.18 11.87
N ARG A 330 -11.59 15.72 10.68
CA ARG A 330 -10.74 14.96 9.73
C ARG A 330 -9.90 15.87 8.82
N HIS A 331 -10.16 17.17 8.82
CA HIS A 331 -9.50 18.15 7.94
C HIS A 331 -9.49 17.69 6.47
N VAL A 332 -10.68 17.36 5.95
CA VAL A 332 -10.89 16.89 4.57
C VAL A 332 -10.19 17.81 3.56
N GLY A 333 -9.48 17.22 2.59
CA GLY A 333 -8.75 17.98 1.58
C GLY A 333 -7.39 18.53 2.00
N THR A 334 -6.81 18.06 3.13
CA THR A 334 -5.50 18.54 3.62
C THR A 334 -4.44 17.44 3.76
N CYS A 335 -4.69 16.23 3.28
CA CYS A 335 -3.86 15.04 3.56
C CYS A 335 -3.71 14.75 5.06
N CYS A 336 -4.70 15.12 5.88
CA CYS A 336 -4.75 14.82 7.29
C CYS A 336 -5.01 13.33 7.49
N PHE A 337 -4.12 12.67 8.22
CA PHE A 337 -4.25 11.26 8.58
C PHE A 337 -4.52 11.06 10.09
N GLY A 338 -4.95 12.12 10.78
CA GLY A 338 -5.45 12.05 12.14
C GLY A 338 -4.40 12.25 13.22
N ARG A 339 -4.78 11.92 14.44
CA ARG A 339 -3.96 12.06 15.64
C ARG A 339 -3.43 10.70 16.09
N PRO A 340 -2.13 10.60 16.43
CA PRO A 340 -1.59 9.35 16.98
C PRO A 340 -2.35 8.89 18.23
N GLY A 341 -2.74 7.62 18.24
CA GLY A 341 -3.45 7.02 19.37
C GLY A 341 -2.55 6.85 20.60
N LYS A 342 -3.16 6.62 21.77
CA LYS A 342 -2.44 6.43 23.05
C LYS A 342 -1.33 5.36 23.01
N PRO A 343 -1.46 4.24 22.27
CA PRO A 343 -0.42 3.23 22.19
C PRO A 343 0.84 3.66 21.43
N ILE A 344 0.80 4.78 20.71
CA ILE A 344 1.89 5.26 19.87
C ILE A 344 2.63 6.41 20.59
N GLU A 345 3.96 6.32 20.65
CA GLU A 345 4.82 7.46 20.91
C GLU A 345 5.33 7.99 19.58
N TRP A 346 5.38 9.30 19.44
CA TRP A 346 5.77 9.97 18.22
C TRP A 346 6.49 11.28 18.47
N GLN A 347 7.27 11.71 17.50
CA GLN A 347 7.91 13.02 17.49
C GLN A 347 8.21 13.46 16.04
N LEU A 348 8.28 14.78 15.84
CA LEU A 348 8.76 15.39 14.59
C LEU A 348 10.16 15.93 14.82
N VAL A 349 11.07 15.57 13.91
CA VAL A 349 12.49 15.94 14.06
C VAL A 349 13.04 16.61 12.79
N ASP A 350 14.06 17.44 13.00
CA ASP A 350 14.86 18.03 11.92
C ASP A 350 15.88 17.02 11.35
N GLU A 351 16.76 17.49 10.48
CA GLU A 351 17.81 16.69 9.86
C GLU A 351 18.84 16.16 10.87
N ASN A 352 19.04 16.88 11.98
CA ASN A 352 19.94 16.51 13.05
C ASN A 352 19.25 15.63 14.12
N LYS A 353 18.02 15.16 13.81
CA LYS A 353 17.18 14.34 14.71
C LYS A 353 16.79 15.07 16.01
N LYS A 354 16.79 16.41 16.00
CA LYS A 354 16.29 17.24 17.11
C LYS A 354 14.80 17.55 16.89
N PRO A 355 13.99 17.59 17.96
CA PRO A 355 12.58 17.96 17.85
C PRO A 355 12.40 19.33 17.18
N VAL A 356 11.46 19.43 16.25
CA VAL A 356 11.08 20.71 15.63
C VAL A 356 10.09 21.46 16.53
N ALA A 357 9.97 22.77 16.33
CA ALA A 357 8.95 23.56 17.01
C ALA A 357 7.53 23.13 16.57
N LYS A 358 6.56 23.25 17.47
CA LYS A 358 5.16 22.91 17.20
C LYS A 358 4.65 23.66 15.95
N GLY A 359 3.98 22.94 15.07
CA GLY A 359 3.46 23.47 13.81
C GLY A 359 4.49 23.57 12.68
N MET A 360 5.76 23.25 12.94
CA MET A 360 6.78 23.16 11.88
C MET A 360 6.82 21.75 11.29
N PRO A 361 7.01 21.61 9.98
CA PRO A 361 7.22 20.30 9.36
C PRO A 361 8.49 19.63 9.89
N GLY A 362 8.43 18.32 10.09
CA GLY A 362 9.56 17.50 10.50
C GLY A 362 9.40 16.05 10.07
N GLU A 363 10.50 15.29 10.10
CA GLU A 363 10.44 13.85 9.87
C GLU A 363 9.68 13.17 11.02
N LEU A 364 8.66 12.41 10.69
CA LEU A 364 7.91 11.63 11.66
C LEU A 364 8.76 10.45 12.15
N ARG A 365 8.86 10.31 13.46
CA ARG A 365 9.41 9.13 14.11
C ARG A 365 8.36 8.54 15.04
N VAL A 366 8.22 7.22 15.02
CA VAL A 366 7.21 6.50 15.79
C VAL A 366 7.81 5.31 16.54
N ARG A 367 7.16 4.91 17.62
CA ARG A 367 7.40 3.64 18.31
C ARG A 367 6.19 3.24 19.15
N ALA A 368 6.05 1.97 19.48
CA ALA A 368 5.04 1.54 20.41
C ALA A 368 5.34 2.04 21.83
N ARG A 369 4.30 2.47 22.54
CA ARG A 369 4.41 2.86 23.96
C ARG A 369 4.50 1.59 24.84
N GLY A 370 5.38 1.59 25.81
CA GLY A 370 5.51 0.52 26.79
C GLY A 370 6.87 -0.18 26.75
N PRO A 371 6.98 -1.38 27.34
CA PRO A 371 8.26 -2.06 27.51
C PRO A 371 8.85 -2.61 26.20
N ASN A 372 7.99 -2.88 25.19
CA ASN A 372 8.42 -3.31 23.87
C ASN A 372 8.12 -2.21 22.82
N PRO A 373 9.07 -1.34 22.48
CA PRO A 373 8.88 -0.25 21.53
C PRO A 373 8.67 -0.73 20.07
N LYS A 374 8.92 -2.02 19.80
CA LYS A 374 8.76 -2.64 18.47
C LYS A 374 7.51 -3.50 18.37
N LYS A 375 6.59 -3.47 19.34
CA LYS A 375 5.37 -4.26 19.29
C LYS A 375 4.51 -3.87 18.08
N GLY A 376 4.13 -4.84 17.24
CA GLY A 376 3.36 -4.64 16.01
C GLY A 376 4.14 -4.03 14.84
N TYR A 377 5.47 -3.92 14.98
CA TYR A 377 6.38 -3.49 13.90
C TYR A 377 7.03 -4.70 13.24
N PHE A 378 7.73 -4.45 12.12
CA PHE A 378 8.55 -5.48 11.49
C PHE A 378 9.71 -5.92 12.40
N SER A 379 10.16 -7.17 12.25
CA SER A 379 11.28 -7.71 13.04
C SER A 379 12.63 -7.16 12.56
N GLY A 380 12.73 -6.79 11.28
CA GLY A 380 13.92 -6.24 10.64
C GLY A 380 13.92 -6.50 9.15
N TYR A 381 14.99 -6.04 8.48
CA TYR A 381 15.23 -6.35 7.06
C TYR A 381 16.07 -7.61 6.93
N LEU A 382 15.61 -8.55 6.11
CA LEU A 382 16.34 -9.80 5.83
C LEU A 382 17.73 -9.50 5.29
N LYS A 383 18.76 -10.15 5.85
CA LYS A 383 20.16 -10.01 5.45
C LYS A 383 20.69 -8.56 5.41
N ASN A 384 20.03 -7.64 6.13
CA ASN A 384 20.44 -6.24 6.15
C ASN A 384 20.30 -5.63 7.56
N PRO A 385 21.14 -6.05 8.52
CA PRO A 385 21.11 -5.54 9.87
C PRO A 385 21.43 -4.04 9.93
N GLU A 386 22.33 -3.54 9.09
CA GLU A 386 22.71 -2.13 9.04
C GLU A 386 21.52 -1.24 8.70
N ALA A 387 20.74 -1.60 7.66
CA ALA A 387 19.51 -0.87 7.32
C ALA A 387 18.44 -0.99 8.44
N THR A 388 18.42 -2.10 9.17
CA THR A 388 17.52 -2.29 10.32
C THR A 388 17.90 -1.36 11.46
N GLU A 389 19.19 -1.23 11.79
CA GLU A 389 19.69 -0.31 12.80
C GLU A 389 19.46 1.15 12.41
N GLU A 390 19.69 1.51 11.13
CA GLU A 390 19.39 2.84 10.59
C GLU A 390 17.90 3.17 10.72
N ALA A 391 17.01 2.23 10.37
CA ALA A 391 15.57 2.41 10.53
C ALA A 391 15.18 2.64 12.00
N TRP A 392 15.84 2.00 12.96
CA TRP A 392 15.56 2.08 14.40
C TRP A 392 16.52 2.96 15.19
N LEU A 393 17.11 3.96 14.57
CA LEU A 393 18.11 4.82 15.21
C LEU A 393 17.57 5.51 16.48
N GLY A 394 18.27 5.30 17.60
CA GLY A 394 17.92 5.90 18.89
C GLY A 394 16.64 5.35 19.52
N GLY A 395 16.22 4.13 19.16
CA GLY A 395 15.02 3.47 19.69
C GLY A 395 13.70 4.01 19.10
N TRP A 396 13.76 4.64 17.93
CA TRP A 396 12.63 5.15 17.18
C TRP A 396 12.68 4.65 15.74
N LEU A 397 11.55 4.27 15.17
CA LEU A 397 11.46 4.04 13.73
C LEU A 397 11.52 5.39 13.01
N ASN A 398 12.52 5.56 12.15
CA ASN A 398 12.66 6.70 11.25
C ASN A 398 11.83 6.41 9.99
N THR A 399 10.76 7.15 9.77
CA THR A 399 9.81 6.83 8.70
C THR A 399 10.25 7.34 7.32
N GLY A 400 11.09 8.37 7.32
CA GLY A 400 11.44 9.12 6.11
C GLY A 400 10.28 9.96 5.57
N ASP A 401 9.17 10.06 6.28
CA ASP A 401 8.00 10.86 5.93
C ASP A 401 8.01 12.19 6.70
N VAL A 402 7.86 13.29 5.96
CA VAL A 402 7.76 14.64 6.53
C VAL A 402 6.29 14.94 6.76
N VAL A 403 5.95 15.31 7.99
CA VAL A 403 4.59 15.66 8.40
C VAL A 403 4.60 16.96 9.19
N GLN A 404 3.42 17.56 9.35
CA GLN A 404 3.21 18.76 10.14
C GLN A 404 2.10 18.52 11.15
N GLU A 405 2.31 18.97 12.41
CA GLU A 405 1.29 18.93 13.44
C GLU A 405 0.40 20.19 13.36
N LEU A 406 -0.91 19.97 13.29
CA LEU A 406 -1.90 21.02 13.37
C LEU A 406 -2.11 21.50 14.84
N PRO A 407 -2.71 22.69 15.07
CA PRO A 407 -2.95 23.20 16.42
C PRO A 407 -3.75 22.27 17.33
N ASP A 408 -4.63 21.46 16.76
CA ASP A 408 -5.47 20.47 17.46
C ASP A 408 -4.78 19.12 17.68
N GLY A 409 -3.53 18.95 17.21
CA GLY A 409 -2.72 17.73 17.34
C GLY A 409 -2.94 16.68 16.27
N ASN A 410 -3.76 16.95 15.25
CA ASN A 410 -3.82 16.13 14.05
C ASN A 410 -2.56 16.31 13.22
N LEU A 411 -2.18 15.25 12.47
CA LEU A 411 -1.02 15.26 11.60
C LEU A 411 -1.45 15.30 10.13
N ILE A 412 -0.79 16.14 9.36
CA ILE A 412 -0.92 16.20 7.90
C ILE A 412 0.34 15.70 7.22
N PHE A 413 0.18 14.90 6.17
CA PHE A 413 1.28 14.42 5.36
C PHE A 413 1.75 15.53 4.42
N VAL A 414 3.07 15.82 4.46
CA VAL A 414 3.68 16.84 3.60
C VAL A 414 4.31 16.17 2.38
N ASP A 415 5.29 15.29 2.58
CA ASP A 415 5.92 14.50 1.52
C ASP A 415 6.89 13.45 2.12
N ARG A 416 7.46 12.62 1.26
CA ARG A 416 8.64 11.83 1.58
C ARG A 416 9.88 12.72 1.62
N ARG A 417 10.74 12.54 2.63
CA ARG A 417 12.00 13.29 2.76
C ARG A 417 12.86 13.27 1.48
N LYS A 418 12.89 12.14 0.78
CA LYS A 418 13.62 11.98 -0.49
C LYS A 418 12.98 12.68 -1.70
N ASN A 419 11.73 13.11 -1.58
CA ASN A 419 10.99 13.79 -2.64
C ASN A 419 10.92 15.32 -2.40
N ILE A 420 11.39 15.78 -1.25
CA ILE A 420 11.49 17.20 -0.95
C ILE A 420 12.52 17.83 -1.89
N ILE A 421 12.11 18.88 -2.57
CA ILE A 421 12.95 19.66 -3.50
C ILE A 421 13.53 20.84 -2.71
N ARG A 422 14.85 20.87 -2.58
CA ARG A 422 15.56 21.87 -1.74
C ARG A 422 16.06 23.03 -2.56
N ARG A 423 15.23 24.04 -2.69
CA ARG A 423 15.52 25.22 -3.51
C ARG A 423 15.88 26.44 -2.67
N SER A 424 17.13 26.89 -2.72
CA SER A 424 17.61 28.12 -2.02
C SER A 424 17.21 28.18 -0.54
N GLY A 425 17.24 27.04 0.17
CA GLY A 425 16.86 26.93 1.59
C GLY A 425 15.38 26.65 1.83
N GLU A 426 14.54 26.70 0.80
CA GLU A 426 13.12 26.31 0.90
C GLU A 426 12.96 24.80 0.65
N ASN A 427 12.11 24.16 1.44
CA ASN A 427 11.71 22.77 1.26
C ASN A 427 10.36 22.74 0.54
N ILE A 428 10.37 22.27 -0.71
CA ILE A 428 9.18 22.17 -1.56
C ILE A 428 8.72 20.73 -1.61
N SER A 429 7.47 20.47 -1.27
CA SER A 429 6.86 19.16 -1.47
C SER A 429 6.58 18.93 -2.95
N ALA A 430 7.07 17.81 -3.50
CA ALA A 430 6.72 17.41 -4.85
C ALA A 430 5.21 17.15 -4.99
N LEU A 431 4.59 16.57 -3.96
CA LEU A 431 3.14 16.31 -3.92
C LEU A 431 2.30 17.60 -3.92
N GLU A 432 2.77 18.66 -3.26
CA GLU A 432 2.09 19.96 -3.28
C GLU A 432 2.06 20.56 -4.69
N VAL A 433 3.17 20.45 -5.43
CA VAL A 433 3.24 20.88 -6.83
C VAL A 433 2.33 20.03 -7.71
N GLU A 434 2.34 18.70 -7.53
CA GLU A 434 1.47 17.77 -8.27
C GLU A 434 -0.02 18.04 -7.98
N ALA A 435 -0.37 18.31 -6.73
CA ALA A 435 -1.73 18.66 -6.35
C ALA A 435 -2.18 19.96 -7.00
N ALA A 436 -1.31 20.97 -7.07
CA ALA A 436 -1.63 22.26 -7.67
C ALA A 436 -1.96 22.18 -9.16
N VAL A 437 -1.40 21.21 -9.89
CA VAL A 437 -1.64 21.02 -11.33
C VAL A 437 -2.72 19.98 -11.65
N SER A 438 -3.23 19.27 -10.65
CA SER A 438 -4.13 18.11 -10.85
C SER A 438 -5.47 18.46 -11.51
N ASP A 439 -5.91 19.70 -11.41
CA ASP A 439 -7.15 20.22 -12.01
C ASP A 439 -6.90 21.02 -13.32
N HIS A 440 -5.65 21.08 -13.80
CA HIS A 440 -5.36 21.71 -15.09
C HIS A 440 -6.03 20.91 -16.23
N GLN A 441 -6.71 21.63 -17.12
CA GLN A 441 -7.56 21.00 -18.17
C GLN A 441 -6.81 20.02 -19.08
N ASP A 442 -5.54 20.28 -19.38
CA ASP A 442 -4.75 19.50 -20.34
C ASP A 442 -3.95 18.37 -19.70
N ILE A 443 -3.85 18.32 -18.36
CA ILE A 443 -3.03 17.32 -17.64
C ILE A 443 -3.84 16.06 -17.37
N GLN A 444 -3.33 14.91 -17.81
CA GLN A 444 -3.78 13.59 -17.41
C GLN A 444 -3.06 13.12 -16.14
N MET A 445 -1.73 13.28 -16.10
CA MET A 445 -0.89 12.88 -14.98
C MET A 445 0.33 13.82 -14.89
N ALA A 446 0.74 14.17 -13.68
CA ALA A 446 1.97 14.93 -13.45
C ALA A 446 2.75 14.38 -12.27
N VAL A 447 4.08 14.38 -12.38
CA VAL A 447 5.01 13.98 -11.32
C VAL A 447 6.11 15.02 -11.21
N ALA A 448 6.23 15.64 -10.04
CA ALA A 448 7.28 16.59 -9.73
C ALA A 448 8.53 15.90 -9.16
N THR A 449 9.70 16.41 -9.49
CA THR A 449 10.98 15.91 -9.00
C THR A 449 12.02 17.02 -8.86
N ALA A 450 13.01 16.79 -8.00
CA ALA A 450 14.17 17.65 -7.87
C ALA A 450 15.16 17.42 -9.01
N VAL A 451 15.59 18.48 -9.67
CA VAL A 451 16.73 18.46 -10.60
C VAL A 451 17.80 19.45 -10.10
N PRO A 452 19.10 19.13 -10.19
CA PRO A 452 20.17 20.01 -9.73
C PRO A 452 20.16 21.37 -10.44
N ASP A 453 20.42 22.43 -9.70
CA ASP A 453 20.63 23.80 -10.22
C ASP A 453 21.88 24.41 -9.56
N GLU A 454 22.79 24.96 -10.36
CA GLU A 454 24.09 25.47 -9.91
C GLU A 454 23.99 26.60 -8.87
N LEU A 455 22.93 27.39 -8.92
CA LEU A 455 22.76 28.55 -8.05
C LEU A 455 21.83 28.30 -6.87
N ARG A 456 20.91 27.32 -6.99
CA ARG A 456 19.79 27.16 -6.08
C ARG A 456 19.79 25.85 -5.31
N GLY A 457 20.73 24.95 -5.61
CA GLY A 457 20.78 23.58 -5.13
C GLY A 457 19.89 22.67 -5.99
N ASP A 458 18.58 22.71 -5.77
CA ASP A 458 17.60 22.04 -6.64
C ASP A 458 16.66 23.06 -7.32
N GLU A 459 16.07 22.63 -8.43
CA GLU A 459 14.91 23.25 -9.06
C GLU A 459 13.78 22.22 -9.27
N VAL A 460 12.56 22.72 -9.42
CA VAL A 460 11.38 21.91 -9.66
C VAL A 460 11.29 21.53 -11.14
N ALA A 461 11.35 20.23 -11.44
CA ALA A 461 10.99 19.68 -12.73
C ALA A 461 9.64 18.96 -12.64
N LEU A 462 8.77 19.19 -13.62
CA LEU A 462 7.45 18.58 -13.71
C LEU A 462 7.37 17.72 -14.97
N CYS A 463 7.25 16.40 -14.81
CA CYS A 463 7.01 15.46 -15.90
C CYS A 463 5.50 15.25 -16.07
N VAL A 464 4.99 15.43 -17.28
CA VAL A 464 3.55 15.54 -17.58
C VAL A 464 3.15 14.59 -18.69
N ILE A 465 2.04 13.87 -18.47
CA ILE A 465 1.26 13.20 -19.52
C ILE A 465 0.05 14.09 -19.80
N LEU A 466 -0.17 14.43 -21.06
CA LEU A 466 -1.30 15.23 -21.51
C LEU A 466 -2.52 14.35 -21.84
N LYS A 467 -3.73 14.92 -21.72
CA LYS A 467 -4.99 14.24 -22.11
C LYS A 467 -5.15 14.09 -23.62
N ALA A 468 -4.57 15.00 -24.37
CA ALA A 468 -4.55 14.99 -25.83
C ALA A 468 -3.25 15.63 -26.33
N ASP A 469 -2.91 15.41 -27.59
CA ASP A 469 -1.78 16.08 -28.21
C ASP A 469 -2.02 17.60 -28.25
N THR A 470 -1.04 18.34 -27.76
CA THR A 470 -1.08 19.82 -27.76
C THR A 470 -0.52 20.38 -29.05
N VAL A 471 -1.10 21.50 -29.48
CA VAL A 471 -0.68 22.19 -30.71
C VAL A 471 0.67 22.88 -30.52
N ASP A 472 0.95 23.37 -29.28
CA ASP A 472 2.21 24.02 -28.93
C ASP A 472 2.64 23.65 -27.50
N PRO A 473 3.65 22.78 -27.36
CA PRO A 473 4.18 22.38 -26.06
C PRO A 473 4.65 23.55 -25.18
N LYS A 474 5.23 24.59 -25.77
CA LYS A 474 5.75 25.72 -25.00
C LYS A 474 4.61 26.52 -24.35
N THR A 475 3.60 26.87 -25.10
CA THR A 475 2.41 27.57 -24.60
C THR A 475 1.70 26.75 -23.50
N THR A 476 1.62 25.43 -23.68
CA THR A 476 1.02 24.54 -22.67
C THR A 476 1.87 24.52 -21.39
N ALA A 477 3.19 24.45 -21.48
CA ALA A 477 4.08 24.50 -20.32
C ALA A 477 3.99 25.83 -19.57
N GLU A 478 3.91 26.96 -20.28
CA GLU A 478 3.69 28.29 -19.70
C GLU A 478 2.33 28.38 -18.98
N SER A 479 1.27 27.82 -19.58
CA SER A 479 -0.06 27.73 -18.95
C SER A 479 -0.03 26.91 -17.65
N ILE A 480 0.63 25.76 -17.67
CA ILE A 480 0.80 24.92 -16.47
C ILE A 480 1.53 25.69 -15.37
N GLN A 481 2.64 26.38 -15.70
CA GLN A 481 3.37 27.18 -14.73
C GLN A 481 2.52 28.33 -14.18
N ALA A 482 1.79 29.04 -15.02
CA ALA A 482 0.88 30.12 -14.60
C ALA A 482 -0.18 29.60 -13.63
N HIS A 483 -0.77 28.44 -13.92
CA HIS A 483 -1.75 27.78 -13.05
C HIS A 483 -1.18 27.43 -11.66
N VAL A 484 0.10 27.00 -11.58
CA VAL A 484 0.77 26.81 -10.29
C VAL A 484 1.00 28.13 -9.57
N LEU A 485 1.38 29.19 -10.29
CA LEU A 485 1.65 30.52 -9.71
C LEU A 485 0.39 31.19 -9.12
N GLU A 486 -0.81 30.80 -9.56
CA GLU A 486 -2.07 31.25 -8.98
C GLU A 486 -2.35 30.62 -7.60
N LYS A 487 -1.78 29.43 -7.33
CA LYS A 487 -2.07 28.62 -6.13
C LYS A 487 -0.93 28.57 -5.15
N LEU A 488 0.31 28.63 -5.63
CA LEU A 488 1.51 28.42 -4.83
C LEU A 488 2.49 29.57 -4.96
N ALA A 489 3.39 29.66 -3.97
CA ALA A 489 4.48 30.63 -4.00
C ALA A 489 5.38 30.42 -5.24
N TYR A 490 5.91 31.50 -5.81
CA TYR A 490 6.69 31.51 -7.06
C TYR A 490 7.85 30.50 -7.08
N PHE A 491 8.49 30.26 -5.94
CA PHE A 491 9.62 29.34 -5.85
C PHE A 491 9.21 27.88 -6.00
N LYS A 492 7.93 27.54 -5.78
CA LYS A 492 7.36 26.20 -5.96
C LYS A 492 6.94 25.91 -7.41
N ALA A 493 6.79 26.94 -8.25
CA ALA A 493 6.41 26.74 -9.64
C ALA A 493 7.47 25.93 -10.41
N PRO A 494 7.07 25.08 -11.38
CA PRO A 494 8.02 24.33 -12.19
C PRO A 494 9.03 25.24 -12.91
N ALA A 495 10.30 24.90 -12.82
CA ALA A 495 11.37 25.51 -13.61
C ALA A 495 11.52 24.82 -14.97
N TRP A 496 11.20 23.53 -14.99
CA TRP A 496 11.27 22.67 -16.15
C TRP A 496 9.96 21.91 -16.31
N VAL A 497 9.44 21.85 -17.53
CA VAL A 497 8.29 20.99 -17.89
C VAL A 497 8.74 20.01 -18.96
N ILE A 498 8.46 18.73 -18.74
CA ILE A 498 8.82 17.62 -19.62
C ILE A 498 7.54 16.89 -20.00
N PHE A 499 7.22 16.84 -21.28
CA PHE A 499 6.10 16.08 -21.79
C PHE A 499 6.53 14.67 -22.17
N SER A 500 5.72 13.67 -21.77
CA SER A 500 5.97 12.26 -22.07
C SER A 500 4.67 11.55 -22.38
N SER A 501 4.70 10.56 -23.24
CA SER A 501 3.55 9.68 -23.52
C SER A 501 3.27 8.69 -22.40
N SER A 502 4.28 8.43 -21.53
CA SER A 502 4.16 7.56 -20.36
C SER A 502 5.14 7.96 -19.26
N LEU A 503 4.79 7.70 -18.02
CA LEU A 503 5.68 7.86 -16.87
C LEU A 503 5.92 6.51 -16.20
N PRO A 504 7.13 6.24 -15.68
CA PRO A 504 7.43 5.01 -14.97
C PRO A 504 6.53 4.86 -13.72
N VAL A 505 5.82 3.72 -13.62
CA VAL A 505 4.96 3.38 -12.49
C VAL A 505 5.28 1.99 -11.94
N THR A 506 4.90 1.73 -10.69
CA THR A 506 4.94 0.41 -10.07
C THR A 506 3.73 -0.42 -10.52
N ALA A 507 3.72 -1.73 -10.22
CA ALA A 507 2.56 -2.59 -10.43
C ALA A 507 1.28 -2.10 -9.70
N SER A 508 1.42 -1.26 -8.66
CA SER A 508 0.31 -0.60 -7.97
C SER A 508 -0.02 0.79 -8.53
N ASN A 509 0.42 1.11 -9.74
CA ASN A 509 0.23 2.41 -10.42
C ASN A 509 0.78 3.63 -9.66
N LYS A 510 1.77 3.43 -8.78
CA LYS A 510 2.47 4.55 -8.12
C LYS A 510 3.67 4.99 -8.93
N PRO A 511 3.95 6.31 -9.08
CA PRO A 511 5.13 6.79 -9.79
C PRO A 511 6.44 6.21 -9.22
N LYS A 512 7.27 5.64 -10.07
CA LYS A 512 8.66 5.26 -9.75
C LYS A 512 9.51 6.54 -9.80
N ARG A 513 9.49 7.32 -8.71
CA ARG A 513 10.07 8.68 -8.67
C ARG A 513 11.55 8.75 -9.03
N ALA A 514 12.34 7.72 -8.72
CA ALA A 514 13.75 7.64 -9.10
C ALA A 514 13.90 7.59 -10.64
N ASP A 515 13.06 6.79 -11.30
CA ASP A 515 13.07 6.64 -12.75
C ASP A 515 12.54 7.91 -13.42
N VAL A 516 11.51 8.57 -12.83
CA VAL A 516 11.02 9.88 -13.29
C VAL A 516 12.10 10.95 -13.16
N LYS A 517 12.87 10.96 -12.08
CA LYS A 517 14.02 11.85 -11.93
C LYS A 517 15.06 11.64 -13.02
N THR A 518 15.39 10.38 -13.32
CA THR A 518 16.32 10.02 -14.40
C THR A 518 15.80 10.48 -15.75
N LEU A 519 14.48 10.30 -16.01
CA LEU A 519 13.82 10.80 -17.22
C LEU A 519 13.92 12.31 -17.33
N ALA A 520 13.66 13.05 -16.24
CA ALA A 520 13.73 14.50 -16.22
C ALA A 520 15.16 15.01 -16.50
N LEU A 521 16.17 14.42 -15.85
CA LEU A 521 17.57 14.78 -16.06
C LEU A 521 18.00 14.56 -17.52
N LYS A 522 17.65 13.41 -18.08
CA LYS A 522 17.93 13.08 -19.48
C LYS A 522 17.25 14.07 -20.44
N ALA A 523 15.98 14.39 -20.21
CA ALA A 523 15.25 15.34 -21.05
C ALA A 523 15.85 16.74 -20.99
N ILE A 524 16.39 17.17 -19.84
CA ILE A 524 17.08 18.46 -19.71
C ILE A 524 18.41 18.45 -20.46
N GLU A 525 19.18 17.37 -20.36
CA GLU A 525 20.46 17.19 -21.05
C GLU A 525 20.30 17.14 -22.60
N GLU A 526 19.24 16.50 -23.09
CA GLU A 526 18.92 16.35 -24.51
C GLU A 526 18.10 17.52 -25.09
N GLU A 527 17.95 18.63 -24.37
CA GLU A 527 17.16 19.81 -24.75
C GLU A 527 15.66 19.50 -25.07
N GLY A 528 15.16 18.38 -24.55
CA GLY A 528 13.75 17.97 -24.68
C GLY A 528 12.83 18.56 -23.60
N ALA A 529 13.39 19.25 -22.60
CA ALA A 529 12.64 19.90 -21.53
C ALA A 529 12.40 21.39 -21.84
N ILE A 530 11.24 21.89 -21.46
CA ILE A 530 10.91 23.33 -21.63
C ILE A 530 11.40 24.11 -20.41
N ASP A 531 12.34 25.03 -20.63
CA ASP A 531 12.91 25.89 -19.61
C ASP A 531 12.00 27.11 -19.32
N LEU A 532 11.44 27.15 -18.13
CA LEU A 532 10.56 28.21 -17.63
C LEU A 532 11.19 29.02 -16.48
N ARG A 533 12.49 28.86 -16.20
CA ARG A 533 13.19 29.56 -15.11
C ARG A 533 13.08 31.07 -15.23
N HIS A 534 13.05 31.58 -16.43
CA HIS A 534 12.95 33.00 -16.73
C HIS A 534 11.60 33.63 -16.33
N LEU A 535 10.55 32.83 -16.20
CA LEU A 535 9.20 33.23 -15.77
C LEU A 535 9.02 33.21 -14.25
N LYS A 536 9.93 32.58 -13.50
CA LYS A 536 9.88 32.50 -12.02
C LYS A 536 10.32 33.84 -11.40
N LYS A 537 9.47 34.85 -11.45
CA LYS A 537 9.75 36.16 -10.86
C LYS A 537 9.02 36.33 -9.55
N ARG A 538 9.71 36.90 -8.55
CA ARG A 538 9.10 37.31 -7.28
C ARG A 538 8.09 38.43 -7.58
N THR A 539 6.80 38.14 -7.41
CA THR A 539 5.76 39.20 -7.43
C THR A 539 6.08 40.15 -6.29
N LYS A 540 6.44 41.40 -6.62
CA LYS A 540 6.55 42.44 -5.58
C LYS A 540 5.15 42.60 -4.99
N SER A 541 4.97 42.26 -3.70
CA SER A 541 3.82 42.71 -2.94
C SER A 541 3.78 44.24 -3.02
N VAL A 542 2.72 44.77 -3.59
CA VAL A 542 2.38 46.18 -3.57
C VAL A 542 1.94 46.57 -2.18
#